data_8ec375643be4c355f7a8aaaa6edfa2d3
#
_entry.id   8ec375643be4c355f7a8aaaa6edfa2d3
#
_cell.length_a   1.000
_cell.length_b   1.000
_cell.length_c   1.000
_cell.angle_alpha   90.00
_cell.angle_beta   90.00
_cell.angle_gamma   90.00
#
_symmetry.space_group_name_H-M   'P 1'
#
loop_
_entity.id
_entity.type
_entity.pdbx_description
1 polymer ?
#
loop_
_entity_poly.entity_id
_entity_poly.type
_entity_poly.pdbx_seq_one_letter_code
_entity_poly.pdbx_strand_id
1 'polypeptide(L)'
;GQYSLGMYASGNGSTAKNYGTINLNANNTTGMYLTDKAVGHNYGTITNAAGVKDVTGVVVKNGAKFINEATGVVSLNATNALGVLRTKDEGETLGVIENYGTFNITGDGSEVEKVSESKDLNKSLGKGKDKISIDVPAGATTGTIKLNDIIQSPEIVETKKLELEETQVSTIGMYINTSGVKFTKPITGLSELSQLRKADLIIGAEAAQSTTAKYIQVGNTILK
;
A
#
# COMPACT_ATOMS: atom_id res chain seq x y z
N GLY A 1 -7.21 -18.70 -26.23
CA GLY A 1 -5.88 -19.24 -26.60
C GLY A 1 -4.79 -18.73 -25.67
N GLN A 2 -3.59 -19.25 -25.78
CA GLN A 2 -2.44 -18.73 -25.04
C GLN A 2 -2.25 -17.23 -25.33
N TYR A 3 -1.76 -16.49 -24.35
CA TYR A 3 -1.50 -15.03 -24.41
C TYR A 3 -2.75 -14.16 -24.65
N SER A 4 -3.95 -14.71 -24.41
CA SER A 4 -5.18 -13.94 -24.51
C SER A 4 -5.38 -13.04 -23.29
N LEU A 5 -6.06 -11.93 -23.51
CA LEU A 5 -6.51 -11.00 -22.48
C LEU A 5 -8.02 -11.09 -22.32
N GLY A 6 -8.51 -11.08 -21.08
CA GLY A 6 -9.94 -11.01 -20.82
C GLY A 6 -10.51 -9.62 -21.07
N MET A 7 -9.86 -8.60 -20.49
CA MET A 7 -10.19 -7.17 -20.69
C MET A 7 -8.92 -6.36 -20.89
N TYR A 8 -9.01 -5.31 -21.70
CA TYR A 8 -7.92 -4.37 -21.93
C TYR A 8 -8.41 -2.93 -21.87
N ALA A 9 -7.66 -2.08 -21.20
CA ALA A 9 -7.87 -0.63 -21.24
C ALA A 9 -6.51 0.09 -21.26
N SER A 10 -6.42 1.13 -22.06
CA SER A 10 -5.23 1.96 -22.21
C SER A 10 -5.61 3.43 -22.38
N GLY A 11 -4.81 4.30 -21.81
CA GLY A 11 -4.94 5.74 -21.93
C GLY A 11 -5.72 6.39 -20.78
N ASN A 12 -5.36 7.63 -20.51
CA ASN A 12 -6.02 8.44 -19.49
C ASN A 12 -7.51 8.61 -19.79
N GLY A 13 -8.38 8.37 -18.81
CA GLY A 13 -9.83 8.40 -18.96
C GLY A 13 -10.45 7.10 -19.47
N SER A 14 -9.65 6.13 -19.96
CA SER A 14 -10.16 4.81 -20.31
C SER A 14 -10.50 4.01 -19.07
N THR A 15 -11.63 3.29 -19.10
CA THR A 15 -12.09 2.49 -17.96
C THR A 15 -12.54 1.11 -18.43
N ALA A 16 -12.12 0.07 -17.69
CA ALA A 16 -12.61 -1.30 -17.83
C ALA A 16 -13.36 -1.70 -16.55
N LYS A 17 -14.56 -2.29 -16.67
CA LYS A 17 -15.37 -2.73 -15.52
C LYS A 17 -15.81 -4.16 -15.71
N ASN A 18 -15.42 -5.04 -14.79
CA ASN A 18 -15.88 -6.42 -14.76
C ASN A 18 -17.00 -6.57 -13.72
N TYR A 19 -18.20 -6.90 -14.17
CA TYR A 19 -19.35 -7.25 -13.33
C TYR A 19 -19.65 -8.74 -13.31
N GLY A 20 -19.02 -9.51 -14.19
CA GLY A 20 -19.25 -10.94 -14.36
C GLY A 20 -18.04 -11.77 -13.96
N THR A 21 -17.82 -12.86 -14.70
CA THR A 21 -16.68 -13.75 -14.49
C THR A 21 -15.73 -13.71 -15.69
N ILE A 22 -14.47 -13.40 -15.44
CA ILE A 22 -13.37 -13.60 -16.35
C ILE A 22 -12.72 -14.92 -15.99
N ASN A 23 -12.85 -15.94 -16.84
CA ASN A 23 -12.29 -17.26 -16.61
C ASN A 23 -11.09 -17.49 -17.55
N LEU A 24 -9.91 -17.69 -16.98
CA LEU A 24 -8.66 -17.91 -17.70
C LEU A 24 -8.55 -19.39 -18.07
N ASN A 25 -8.90 -19.73 -19.32
CA ASN A 25 -9.05 -21.09 -19.79
C ASN A 25 -7.83 -21.64 -20.53
N ALA A 26 -6.71 -20.92 -20.53
CA ALA A 26 -5.48 -21.36 -21.18
C ALA A 26 -4.25 -20.85 -20.41
N ASN A 27 -3.11 -21.49 -20.63
CA ASN A 27 -1.84 -21.06 -20.06
C ASN A 27 -1.43 -19.67 -20.58
N ASN A 28 -0.66 -18.95 -19.79
CA ASN A 28 -0.12 -17.62 -20.12
C ASN A 28 -1.22 -16.60 -20.48
N THR A 29 -2.37 -16.66 -19.83
CA THR A 29 -3.47 -15.71 -20.06
C THR A 29 -3.55 -14.69 -18.93
N THR A 30 -4.08 -13.51 -19.25
CA THR A 30 -4.26 -12.41 -18.32
C THR A 30 -5.74 -12.01 -18.24
N GLY A 31 -6.24 -11.82 -17.04
CA GLY A 31 -7.63 -11.42 -16.82
C GLY A 31 -7.90 -9.98 -17.27
N MET A 32 -7.26 -9.03 -16.65
CA MET A 32 -7.33 -7.61 -17.03
C MET A 32 -5.93 -7.05 -17.28
N TYR A 33 -5.79 -6.30 -18.36
CA TYR A 33 -4.56 -5.58 -18.68
C TYR A 33 -4.86 -4.09 -18.78
N LEU A 34 -4.28 -3.32 -17.86
CA LEU A 34 -4.50 -1.89 -17.73
C LEU A 34 -3.17 -1.16 -17.92
N THR A 35 -3.14 -0.16 -18.78
CA THR A 35 -1.92 0.60 -19.05
C THR A 35 -2.21 2.08 -19.29
N ASP A 36 -1.16 2.90 -19.23
CA ASP A 36 -1.17 4.30 -19.62
C ASP A 36 -2.27 5.13 -18.92
N LYS A 37 -2.32 5.01 -17.59
CA LYS A 37 -3.26 5.75 -16.73
C LYS A 37 -4.74 5.32 -16.86
N ALA A 38 -5.03 4.19 -17.52
CA ALA A 38 -6.38 3.63 -17.53
C ALA A 38 -6.77 3.14 -16.13
N VAL A 39 -8.08 3.04 -15.86
CA VAL A 39 -8.63 2.56 -14.60
C VAL A 39 -9.45 1.31 -14.82
N GLY A 40 -9.18 0.27 -14.04
CA GLY A 40 -9.95 -0.97 -14.03
C GLY A 40 -10.70 -1.15 -12.72
N HIS A 41 -11.95 -1.59 -12.79
CA HIS A 41 -12.76 -1.96 -11.64
C HIS A 41 -13.19 -3.42 -11.75
N ASN A 42 -13.00 -4.18 -10.70
CA ASN A 42 -13.50 -5.54 -10.60
C ASN A 42 -14.59 -5.62 -9.53
N TYR A 43 -15.84 -5.72 -9.95
CA TYR A 43 -16.99 -6.00 -9.09
C TYR A 43 -17.34 -7.49 -9.08
N GLY A 44 -16.86 -8.23 -10.07
CA GLY A 44 -17.13 -9.64 -10.28
C GLY A 44 -15.95 -10.53 -9.92
N THR A 45 -15.75 -11.60 -10.68
CA THR A 45 -14.75 -12.61 -10.40
C THR A 45 -13.73 -12.70 -11.54
N ILE A 46 -12.45 -12.77 -11.19
CA ILE A 46 -11.37 -13.19 -12.08
C ILE A 46 -10.86 -14.53 -11.54
N THR A 47 -10.95 -15.58 -12.34
CA THR A 47 -10.57 -16.94 -11.95
C THR A 47 -9.93 -17.70 -13.09
N ASN A 48 -9.51 -18.95 -12.86
CA ASN A 48 -8.93 -19.79 -13.88
C ASN A 48 -9.58 -21.18 -13.93
N ALA A 49 -9.51 -21.82 -15.10
CA ALA A 49 -9.93 -23.20 -15.26
C ALA A 49 -8.92 -24.16 -14.61
N ALA A 50 -9.39 -25.36 -14.27
CA ALA A 50 -8.51 -26.40 -13.74
C ALA A 50 -7.41 -26.81 -14.76
N GLY A 51 -6.22 -27.09 -14.24
CA GLY A 51 -5.09 -27.58 -15.03
C GLY A 51 -4.34 -26.53 -15.87
N VAL A 52 -4.77 -25.27 -15.87
CA VAL A 52 -3.99 -24.19 -16.48
C VAL A 52 -2.84 -23.74 -15.56
N LYS A 53 -1.84 -23.09 -16.13
CA LYS A 53 -0.68 -22.58 -15.43
C LYS A 53 -0.20 -21.25 -16.01
N ASP A 54 0.66 -20.56 -15.25
CA ASP A 54 1.29 -19.32 -15.70
C ASP A 54 0.26 -18.23 -16.06
N VAL A 55 -0.82 -18.13 -15.28
CA VAL A 55 -1.88 -17.13 -15.49
C VAL A 55 -1.65 -15.90 -14.63
N THR A 56 -2.09 -14.73 -15.12
CA THR A 56 -2.05 -13.47 -14.38
C THR A 56 -3.45 -12.91 -14.23
N GLY A 57 -3.86 -12.63 -13.00
CA GLY A 57 -5.17 -12.01 -12.77
C GLY A 57 -5.25 -10.63 -13.38
N VAL A 58 -4.35 -9.74 -12.99
CA VAL A 58 -4.33 -8.35 -13.44
C VAL A 58 -2.92 -7.87 -13.72
N VAL A 59 -2.74 -7.18 -14.83
CA VAL A 59 -1.54 -6.37 -15.12
C VAL A 59 -1.89 -4.90 -15.01
N VAL A 60 -1.09 -4.14 -14.27
CA VAL A 60 -1.27 -2.70 -14.09
C VAL A 60 0.05 -2.01 -14.43
N LYS A 61 0.06 -1.26 -15.52
CA LYS A 61 1.27 -0.72 -16.12
C LYS A 61 1.16 0.80 -16.33
N ASN A 62 2.29 1.52 -16.31
CA ASN A 62 2.41 2.92 -16.72
C ASN A 62 1.36 3.83 -16.05
N GLY A 63 1.32 3.82 -14.73
CA GLY A 63 0.43 4.69 -13.96
C GLY A 63 -1.05 4.32 -14.02
N ALA A 64 -1.41 3.18 -14.62
CA ALA A 64 -2.76 2.67 -14.56
C ALA A 64 -3.16 2.29 -13.13
N LYS A 65 -4.44 2.17 -12.88
CA LYS A 65 -5.01 1.83 -11.57
C LYS A 65 -5.97 0.66 -11.69
N PHE A 66 -5.84 -0.32 -10.81
CA PHE A 66 -6.83 -1.37 -10.63
C PHE A 66 -7.48 -1.24 -9.26
N ILE A 67 -8.81 -1.32 -9.22
CA ILE A 67 -9.60 -1.28 -8.00
C ILE A 67 -10.38 -2.59 -7.93
N ASN A 68 -10.02 -3.44 -6.95
CA ASN A 68 -10.83 -4.61 -6.63
C ASN A 68 -11.91 -4.18 -5.65
N GLU A 69 -13.12 -4.01 -6.12
CA GLU A 69 -14.24 -3.49 -5.37
C GLU A 69 -14.68 -4.47 -4.25
N ALA A 70 -15.52 -4.04 -3.32
CA ALA A 70 -15.89 -4.83 -2.15
C ALA A 70 -16.48 -6.22 -2.50
N THR A 71 -17.14 -6.36 -3.63
CA THR A 71 -17.66 -7.63 -4.16
C THR A 71 -16.68 -8.35 -5.08
N GLY A 72 -15.58 -7.69 -5.44
CA GLY A 72 -14.60 -8.19 -6.39
C GLY A 72 -13.78 -9.35 -5.82
N VAL A 73 -13.60 -10.38 -6.62
CA VAL A 73 -12.80 -11.56 -6.27
C VAL A 73 -11.77 -11.83 -7.35
N VAL A 74 -10.51 -11.94 -6.96
CA VAL A 74 -9.45 -12.50 -7.79
C VAL A 74 -9.04 -13.82 -7.16
N SER A 75 -9.47 -14.94 -7.72
CA SER A 75 -9.24 -16.28 -7.16
C SER A 75 -8.57 -17.17 -8.18
N LEU A 76 -7.27 -17.42 -7.98
CA LEU A 76 -6.43 -18.20 -8.87
C LEU A 76 -5.82 -19.38 -8.11
N ASN A 77 -6.00 -20.59 -8.68
CA ASN A 77 -5.44 -21.83 -8.16
C ASN A 77 -4.51 -22.53 -9.14
N ALA A 78 -4.13 -21.84 -10.22
CA ALA A 78 -3.21 -22.35 -11.22
C ALA A 78 -1.77 -22.39 -10.66
N THR A 79 -0.98 -23.35 -11.12
CA THR A 79 0.47 -23.35 -10.86
C THR A 79 1.11 -22.09 -11.46
N ASN A 80 2.02 -21.47 -10.73
CA ASN A 80 2.68 -20.20 -11.08
C ASN A 80 1.69 -19.09 -11.43
N ALA A 81 0.55 -19.02 -10.75
CA ALA A 81 -0.36 -17.90 -10.92
C ALA A 81 0.18 -16.63 -10.30
N LEU A 82 -0.11 -15.51 -10.90
CA LEU A 82 0.19 -14.20 -10.37
C LEU A 82 -1.11 -13.42 -10.20
N GLY A 83 -1.43 -13.04 -8.96
CA GLY A 83 -2.64 -12.24 -8.69
C GLY A 83 -2.58 -10.92 -9.42
N VAL A 84 -1.49 -10.17 -9.23
CA VAL A 84 -1.26 -8.86 -9.83
C VAL A 84 0.18 -8.69 -10.27
N LEU A 85 0.39 -8.17 -11.47
CA LEU A 85 1.66 -7.63 -11.94
C LEU A 85 1.57 -6.11 -12.00
N ARG A 86 2.38 -5.44 -11.19
CA ARG A 86 2.60 -4.00 -11.29
C ARG A 86 3.90 -3.75 -12.04
N THR A 87 3.84 -2.98 -13.10
CA THR A 87 5.00 -2.73 -13.95
C THR A 87 4.99 -1.33 -14.54
N LYS A 88 6.10 -0.94 -15.13
CA LYS A 88 6.25 0.33 -15.83
C LYS A 88 7.34 0.23 -16.90
N ASP A 89 7.23 1.07 -17.92
CA ASP A 89 8.32 1.35 -18.84
C ASP A 89 9.28 2.39 -18.25
N GLU A 90 10.44 2.53 -18.86
CA GLU A 90 11.43 3.53 -18.43
C GLU A 90 10.82 4.95 -18.49
N GLY A 91 10.98 5.72 -17.42
CA GLY A 91 10.42 7.08 -17.31
C GLY A 91 8.94 7.14 -16.92
N GLU A 92 8.24 6.02 -16.88
CA GLU A 92 6.83 5.96 -16.48
C GLU A 92 6.66 5.68 -14.99
N THR A 93 5.45 5.90 -14.48
CA THR A 93 5.07 5.59 -13.10
C THR A 93 4.59 4.16 -12.97
N LEU A 94 4.83 3.55 -11.81
CA LEU A 94 4.36 2.22 -11.50
C LEU A 94 2.83 2.19 -11.43
N GLY A 95 2.21 1.08 -11.87
CA GLY A 95 0.78 0.84 -11.69
C GLY A 95 0.36 0.79 -10.23
N VAL A 96 -0.88 1.12 -9.92
CA VAL A 96 -1.45 1.20 -8.57
C VAL A 96 -2.60 0.21 -8.41
N ILE A 97 -2.71 -0.39 -7.23
CA ILE A 97 -3.77 -1.33 -6.89
C ILE A 97 -4.42 -0.93 -5.58
N GLU A 98 -5.73 -0.84 -5.60
CA GLU A 98 -6.56 -0.70 -4.41
C GLU A 98 -7.40 -1.97 -4.24
N ASN A 99 -7.37 -2.57 -3.06
CA ASN A 99 -8.16 -3.76 -2.79
C ASN A 99 -9.18 -3.55 -1.66
N TYR A 100 -10.44 -3.62 -2.00
CA TYR A 100 -11.57 -3.64 -1.06
C TYR A 100 -12.24 -5.02 -1.01
N GLY A 101 -11.96 -5.89 -1.98
CA GLY A 101 -12.50 -7.22 -2.15
C GLY A 101 -11.53 -8.32 -1.71
N THR A 102 -11.51 -9.42 -2.45
CA THR A 102 -10.72 -10.60 -2.09
C THR A 102 -9.70 -10.95 -3.17
N PHE A 103 -8.44 -11.15 -2.77
CA PHE A 103 -7.44 -11.91 -3.50
C PHE A 103 -7.26 -13.26 -2.83
N ASN A 104 -7.47 -14.35 -3.55
CA ASN A 104 -7.29 -15.71 -3.09
C ASN A 104 -6.42 -16.49 -4.08
N ILE A 105 -5.15 -16.60 -3.80
CA ILE A 105 -4.15 -17.22 -4.68
C ILE A 105 -3.63 -18.47 -4.00
N THR A 106 -3.85 -19.65 -4.59
CA THR A 106 -3.59 -20.93 -3.93
C THR A 106 -2.73 -21.90 -4.73
N GLY A 107 -2.36 -21.59 -5.94
CA GLY A 107 -1.57 -22.49 -6.78
C GLY A 107 -0.09 -22.59 -6.35
N ASP A 108 0.54 -23.74 -6.60
CA ASP A 108 1.96 -23.93 -6.33
C ASP A 108 2.81 -22.93 -7.11
N GLY A 109 3.82 -22.34 -6.45
CA GLY A 109 4.71 -21.36 -7.04
C GLY A 109 4.06 -20.02 -7.37
N SER A 110 2.83 -19.79 -6.90
CA SER A 110 2.07 -18.59 -7.16
C SER A 110 2.44 -17.45 -6.20
N GLU A 111 2.20 -16.23 -6.66
CA GLU A 111 2.43 -14.99 -5.91
C GLU A 111 1.18 -14.12 -5.99
N VAL A 112 0.91 -13.36 -4.92
CA VAL A 112 -0.22 -12.42 -4.92
C VAL A 112 0.12 -11.20 -5.76
N GLU A 113 1.29 -10.64 -5.57
CA GLU A 113 1.77 -9.45 -6.26
C GLU A 113 3.22 -9.61 -6.70
N LYS A 114 3.51 -9.09 -7.87
CA LYS A 114 4.87 -8.90 -8.36
C LYS A 114 5.03 -7.48 -8.87
N VAL A 115 6.17 -6.87 -8.50
CA VAL A 115 6.58 -5.57 -9.03
C VAL A 115 7.80 -5.78 -9.91
N SER A 116 7.76 -5.32 -11.16
CA SER A 116 8.89 -5.41 -12.07
C SER A 116 8.95 -4.23 -13.03
N GLU A 117 10.15 -3.84 -13.43
CA GLU A 117 10.33 -2.97 -14.57
C GLU A 117 10.25 -3.79 -15.86
N SER A 118 9.80 -3.18 -16.97
CA SER A 118 9.53 -3.93 -18.21
C SER A 118 10.75 -4.66 -18.78
N LYS A 119 11.95 -4.19 -18.48
CA LYS A 119 13.22 -4.85 -18.85
C LYS A 119 13.45 -6.15 -18.10
N ASP A 120 12.79 -6.36 -16.98
CA ASP A 120 12.96 -7.51 -16.08
C ASP A 120 11.92 -8.62 -16.30
N LEU A 121 10.89 -8.38 -17.12
CA LEU A 121 9.87 -9.37 -17.44
C LEU A 121 10.47 -10.67 -18.02
N ASN A 122 11.65 -10.60 -18.62
CA ASN A 122 12.37 -11.76 -19.14
C ASN A 122 13.42 -12.33 -18.17
N LYS A 123 13.67 -11.72 -17.04
CA LYS A 123 14.85 -12.03 -16.20
C LYS A 123 14.59 -12.68 -14.87
N SER A 124 13.40 -12.66 -14.34
CA SER A 124 13.20 -13.44 -13.12
C SER A 124 11.74 -13.57 -12.77
N LEU A 125 11.23 -14.74 -13.00
CA LEU A 125 10.34 -15.40 -12.07
C LEU A 125 11.16 -15.77 -10.80
N GLY A 126 11.95 -14.83 -10.32
CA GLY A 126 12.65 -14.96 -9.07
C GLY A 126 11.64 -14.81 -7.96
N LYS A 127 11.53 -15.81 -7.11
CA LYS A 127 10.71 -15.83 -5.91
C LYS A 127 10.81 -14.48 -5.21
N GLY A 128 9.80 -13.64 -5.42
CA GLY A 128 9.70 -12.33 -4.82
C GLY A 128 9.50 -12.49 -3.33
N LYS A 129 10.30 -11.82 -2.56
CA LYS A 129 10.21 -11.81 -1.11
C LYS A 129 9.12 -10.83 -0.66
N ASP A 130 8.11 -11.34 0.01
CA ASP A 130 7.67 -10.91 1.33
C ASP A 130 6.99 -9.54 1.49
N LYS A 131 6.72 -8.75 0.46
CA LYS A 131 5.97 -7.49 0.63
C LYS A 131 4.87 -7.36 -0.39
N ILE A 132 3.66 -7.56 0.06
CA ILE A 132 2.47 -7.24 -0.71
C ILE A 132 2.20 -5.75 -0.50
N SER A 133 2.36 -4.97 -1.56
CA SER A 133 2.16 -3.52 -1.54
C SER A 133 0.80 -3.08 -2.08
N ILE A 134 -0.18 -3.98 -2.03
CA ILE A 134 -1.56 -3.66 -2.38
C ILE A 134 -2.11 -2.69 -1.35
N ASP A 135 -2.36 -1.46 -1.75
CA ASP A 135 -2.88 -0.43 -0.87
C ASP A 135 -4.31 -0.77 -0.44
N VAL A 136 -4.53 -0.80 0.88
CA VAL A 136 -5.86 -0.66 1.45
C VAL A 136 -6.00 0.79 1.89
N PRO A 137 -6.81 1.60 1.23
CA PRO A 137 -6.95 3.01 1.59
C PRO A 137 -7.38 3.19 3.05
N ALA A 138 -6.90 4.23 3.70
CA ALA A 138 -7.28 4.56 5.07
C ALA A 138 -8.81 4.70 5.18
N GLY A 139 -9.42 3.93 6.11
CA GLY A 139 -10.87 3.89 6.30
C GLY A 139 -11.62 2.85 5.46
N ALA A 140 -10.97 2.14 4.56
CA ALA A 140 -11.53 0.99 3.88
C ALA A 140 -11.56 -0.21 4.84
N THR A 141 -12.73 -0.77 5.05
CA THR A 141 -12.91 -1.77 6.09
C THR A 141 -12.42 -3.16 5.73
N THR A 142 -12.05 -3.47 4.47
CA THR A 142 -11.59 -4.83 4.22
C THR A 142 -11.25 -5.18 2.77
N GLY A 143 -10.00 -5.26 2.44
CA GLY A 143 -9.57 -6.22 1.42
C GLY A 143 -9.03 -7.47 2.13
N THR A 144 -9.36 -8.64 1.65
CA THR A 144 -8.79 -9.90 2.13
C THR A 144 -7.78 -10.42 1.11
N ILE A 145 -6.58 -10.73 1.57
CA ILE A 145 -5.54 -11.30 0.74
C ILE A 145 -5.15 -12.65 1.33
N LYS A 146 -5.23 -13.71 0.53
CA LYS A 146 -4.79 -15.06 0.92
C LYS A 146 -3.82 -15.60 -0.11
N LEU A 147 -2.74 -16.18 0.36
CA LEU A 147 -1.83 -17.01 -0.41
C LEU A 147 -1.74 -18.37 0.28
N ASN A 148 -2.15 -19.44 -0.42
CA ASN A 148 -2.15 -20.82 0.10
C ASN A 148 -2.85 -20.94 1.48
N ASP A 149 -4.07 -20.40 1.59
CA ASP A 149 -4.90 -20.37 2.80
C ASP A 149 -4.37 -19.53 3.98
N ILE A 150 -3.20 -18.93 3.84
CA ILE A 150 -2.67 -18.00 4.82
C ILE A 150 -3.23 -16.61 4.51
N ILE A 151 -3.93 -16.04 5.48
CA ILE A 151 -4.35 -14.65 5.38
C ILE A 151 -3.10 -13.79 5.45
N GLN A 152 -2.83 -13.08 4.36
CA GLN A 152 -1.78 -12.07 4.33
C GLN A 152 -2.43 -10.74 4.68
N SER A 153 -2.08 -10.22 5.84
CA SER A 153 -2.28 -8.80 6.04
C SER A 153 -1.36 -8.11 5.05
N PRO A 154 -1.87 -7.23 4.16
CA PRO A 154 -0.97 -6.32 3.50
C PRO A 154 -0.19 -5.68 4.64
N GLU A 155 1.14 -5.86 4.66
CA GLU A 155 1.93 -4.94 5.42
C GLU A 155 1.42 -3.58 4.93
N ILE A 156 0.79 -2.84 5.83
CA ILE A 156 0.66 -1.41 5.60
C ILE A 156 2.13 -1.02 5.51
N VAL A 157 2.67 -1.12 4.31
CA VAL A 157 3.87 -0.39 3.99
C VAL A 157 3.40 0.99 4.34
N GLU A 158 3.87 1.50 5.50
CA GLU A 158 3.66 2.88 5.84
C GLU A 158 3.89 3.62 4.54
N THR A 159 2.77 3.82 3.87
CA THR A 159 2.70 4.42 2.57
C THR A 159 3.24 5.77 2.82
N LYS A 160 4.37 5.93 2.31
CA LYS A 160 5.21 7.06 2.59
C LYS A 160 5.57 6.99 4.10
N LYS A 161 6.68 6.40 4.40
CA LYS A 161 7.71 7.40 4.77
C LYS A 161 7.36 8.58 3.88
N LEU A 162 6.53 9.46 4.40
CA LEU A 162 6.66 10.83 3.99
C LEU A 162 8.17 10.96 4.03
N GLU A 163 8.86 10.85 2.89
CA GLU A 163 9.94 11.75 2.69
C GLU A 163 9.20 13.05 2.90
N LEU A 164 9.12 13.41 4.16
CA LEU A 164 9.04 14.77 4.55
C LEU A 164 10.18 15.33 3.74
N GLU A 165 9.88 15.80 2.52
CA GLU A 165 10.66 16.86 1.94
C GLU A 165 10.88 17.71 3.14
N GLU A 166 12.09 17.75 3.65
CA GLU A 166 12.43 18.31 4.94
C GLU A 166 11.39 19.33 5.31
N THR A 167 10.30 18.87 5.94
CA THR A 167 9.24 19.79 6.34
C THR A 167 9.98 20.52 7.41
N GLN A 168 10.38 21.72 7.07
CA GLN A 168 11.20 22.55 7.92
C GLN A 168 10.34 22.90 9.12
N VAL A 169 10.20 21.93 10.04
CA VAL A 169 9.56 22.18 11.32
C VAL A 169 10.51 23.06 12.09
N SER A 170 10.37 24.34 11.87
CA SER A 170 11.16 25.35 12.58
C SER A 170 10.62 25.61 13.97
N THR A 171 9.39 25.24 14.26
CA THR A 171 8.71 25.53 15.53
C THR A 171 7.79 24.38 15.91
N ILE A 172 7.85 23.95 17.16
CA ILE A 172 6.89 22.99 17.76
C ILE A 172 6.23 23.63 18.99
N GLY A 173 4.96 23.31 19.22
CA GLY A 173 4.27 23.62 20.46
C GLY A 173 4.32 22.41 21.39
N MET A 174 4.71 22.61 22.64
CA MET A 174 4.76 21.55 23.66
C MET A 174 3.85 21.90 24.82
N TYR A 175 2.93 20.99 25.14
CA TYR A 175 2.11 21.12 26.33
C TYR A 175 2.87 20.58 27.54
N ILE A 176 2.99 21.41 28.60
CA ILE A 176 3.63 21.03 29.85
C ILE A 176 2.56 20.73 30.86
N ASN A 177 2.51 19.52 31.38
CA ASN A 177 1.69 19.15 32.51
C ASN A 177 2.48 19.32 33.82
N THR A 178 2.05 20.22 34.66
CA THR A 178 2.68 20.52 35.94
C THR A 178 1.86 20.03 37.13
N SER A 179 0.82 19.23 36.92
CA SER A 179 -0.15 18.81 37.94
C SER A 179 0.31 17.67 38.86
N GLY A 180 1.58 17.26 38.81
CA GLY A 180 2.08 16.16 39.63
C GLY A 180 3.58 16.19 39.93
N VAL A 181 4.02 15.28 40.79
CA VAL A 181 5.44 15.14 41.19
C VAL A 181 6.32 14.61 40.05
N LYS A 182 5.72 13.97 39.07
CA LYS A 182 6.41 13.51 37.82
C LYS A 182 5.86 14.32 36.66
N PHE A 183 6.53 15.40 36.42
CA PHE A 183 6.20 16.30 35.33
C PHE A 183 6.43 15.66 33.96
N THR A 184 6.02 16.34 32.94
CA THR A 184 6.05 15.96 31.53
C THR A 184 7.19 15.01 31.17
N LYS A 185 6.88 13.88 30.56
CA LYS A 185 7.90 12.98 30.03
C LYS A 185 8.72 13.73 28.97
N PRO A 186 10.04 13.59 28.97
CA PRO A 186 10.88 14.20 27.95
C PRO A 186 10.42 13.77 26.57
N ILE A 187 10.33 14.70 25.64
CA ILE A 187 10.13 14.38 24.23
C ILE A 187 11.48 13.90 23.70
N THR A 188 11.50 12.68 23.20
CA THR A 188 12.70 12.10 22.55
C THR A 188 12.68 12.37 21.05
N GLY A 189 13.85 12.40 20.42
CA GLY A 189 13.96 12.60 18.97
C GLY A 189 14.01 14.05 18.51
N LEU A 190 13.94 15.04 19.40
CA LEU A 190 14.05 16.46 19.01
C LEU A 190 15.40 16.79 18.37
N SER A 191 16.46 16.07 18.72
CA SER A 191 17.80 16.21 18.12
C SER A 191 17.87 15.77 16.67
N GLU A 192 16.91 15.00 16.21
CA GLU A 192 16.83 14.53 14.83
C GLU A 192 16.13 15.53 13.90
N LEU A 193 15.49 16.55 14.48
CA LEU A 193 14.86 17.65 13.76
C LEU A 193 15.93 18.73 13.48
N SER A 194 16.69 18.56 12.44
CA SER A 194 17.86 19.42 12.10
C SER A 194 17.52 20.91 11.93
N GLN A 195 16.26 21.25 11.75
CA GLN A 195 15.81 22.62 11.50
C GLN A 195 14.92 23.18 12.61
N LEU A 196 14.77 22.48 13.72
CA LEU A 196 14.02 22.99 14.85
C LEU A 196 14.76 24.18 15.48
N ARG A 197 14.18 25.37 15.36
CA ARG A 197 14.77 26.63 15.88
C ARG A 197 14.03 27.18 17.08
N LYS A 198 12.79 26.76 17.29
CA LYS A 198 11.93 27.29 18.32
C LYS A 198 10.97 26.23 18.85
N ALA A 199 10.83 26.18 20.17
CA ALA A 199 9.79 25.40 20.84
C ALA A 199 8.92 26.35 21.67
N ASP A 200 7.63 26.39 21.41
CA ASP A 200 6.68 27.14 22.22
C ASP A 200 6.17 26.21 23.34
N LEU A 201 6.37 26.64 24.59
CA LEU A 201 5.92 25.90 25.74
C LEU A 201 4.52 26.38 26.09
N ILE A 202 3.56 25.48 26.09
CA ILE A 202 2.17 25.77 26.41
C ILE A 202 1.90 25.32 27.82
N ILE A 203 1.69 26.27 28.71
CA ILE A 203 1.33 26.02 30.11
C ILE A 203 -0.18 26.22 30.27
N GLY A 204 -0.88 25.14 30.59
CA GLY A 204 -2.32 25.21 30.84
C GLY A 204 -2.67 26.08 32.07
N ALA A 205 -3.85 26.68 32.07
CA ALA A 205 -4.32 27.51 33.19
C ALA A 205 -4.32 26.76 34.54
N GLU A 206 -4.60 25.45 34.47
CA GLU A 206 -4.58 24.58 35.67
C GLU A 206 -3.17 24.41 36.24
N ALA A 207 -2.18 24.35 35.37
CA ALA A 207 -0.78 24.26 35.76
C ALA A 207 -0.31 25.55 36.45
N ALA A 208 -0.74 26.71 36.00
CA ALA A 208 -0.40 27.99 36.59
C ALA A 208 -0.96 28.14 38.01
N GLN A 209 -2.07 27.47 38.33
CA GLN A 209 -2.71 27.52 39.66
C GLN A 209 -2.13 26.49 40.65
N SER A 210 -1.60 25.37 40.13
CA SER A 210 -1.16 24.25 40.99
C SER A 210 0.35 24.13 41.16
N THR A 211 1.14 24.82 40.35
CA THR A 211 2.60 24.69 40.35
C THR A 211 3.24 25.68 41.34
N THR A 212 3.95 25.13 42.31
CA THR A 212 4.82 25.89 43.23
C THR A 212 6.31 25.74 42.86
N ALA A 213 6.61 24.97 41.82
CA ALA A 213 7.97 24.72 41.41
C ALA A 213 8.62 25.96 40.78
N LYS A 214 9.83 26.28 41.21
CA LYS A 214 10.63 27.40 40.68
C LYS A 214 11.20 27.05 39.28
N TYR A 215 11.36 25.80 38.98
CA TYR A 215 11.96 25.30 37.74
C TYR A 215 11.15 24.13 37.18
N ILE A 216 11.03 24.11 35.88
CA ILE A 216 10.40 23.01 35.14
C ILE A 216 11.46 22.38 34.24
N GLN A 217 11.64 21.08 34.36
CA GLN A 217 12.55 20.34 33.48
C GLN A 217 11.79 19.86 32.24
N VAL A 218 12.27 20.24 31.07
CA VAL A 218 11.75 19.80 29.78
C VAL A 218 12.90 19.10 29.02
N GLY A 219 12.80 17.82 28.86
CA GLY A 219 13.91 17.03 28.36
C GLY A 219 15.11 17.07 29.30
N ASN A 220 16.28 17.34 28.78
CA ASN A 220 17.52 17.54 29.57
C ASN A 220 17.79 19.01 29.91
N THR A 221 16.85 19.89 29.61
CA THR A 221 17.00 21.33 29.82
C THR A 221 16.15 21.78 31.00
N ILE A 222 16.74 22.56 31.86
CA ILE A 222 16.01 23.20 32.98
C ILE A 222 15.64 24.62 32.53
N LEU A 223 14.34 24.90 32.52
CA LEU A 223 13.81 26.24 32.30
C LEU A 223 13.65 26.96 33.65
N LYS A 224 14.17 28.15 33.70
CA LYS A 224 14.06 29.01 34.87
C LYS A 224 12.89 29.97 34.72
#